data_7512294540829be8bd1d18b60b9542e8
#
_entry.id   7512294540829be8bd1d18b60b9542e8
#
_cell.length_a   1.000
_cell.length_b   1.000
_cell.length_c   1.000
_cell.angle_alpha   90.00
_cell.angle_beta   90.00
_cell.angle_gamma   90.00
#
_symmetry.space_group_name_H-M   'P 1'
#
loop_
_entity.id
_entity.type
_entity.pdbx_description
1 polymer ?
#
loop_
_entity_poly.entity_id
_entity_poly.type
_entity_poly.pdbx_seq_one_letter_code
_entity_poly.pdbx_strand_id
1 'polypeptide(L)'
;MGVALCLSQAEWFTNLLLSRGENFSFVYIAPAELMMTYVRISLVGGVVIIIPVIIYHIWRFLQPGLKRAEQMGFNLIITVGLLLFCLGALFAFTIVLPILLGFFARLNTSGTVTAMVSVQEYVSYVISTMLIFGVIFETPIVLVALTGVGLVKPKTLQKNFKYVVLIILIVAAVITPPDVTSQVLVAIPLMILFYASIILCKILFRRKLAEQEEDLD
;
A
#
# COMPACT_ATOMS: atom_id res chain seq x y z
N MET A 1 -19.59 14.35 0.90
CA MET A 1 -19.24 14.79 2.26
C MET A 1 -17.74 14.57 2.56
N GLY A 2 -17.18 13.38 2.39
CA GLY A 2 -15.73 13.12 2.63
C GLY A 2 -14.80 14.01 1.81
N VAL A 3 -15.05 14.17 0.51
CA VAL A 3 -14.23 15.04 -0.38
C VAL A 3 -14.28 16.50 0.07
N ALA A 4 -15.44 17.02 0.50
CA ALA A 4 -15.58 18.40 0.97
C ALA A 4 -14.81 18.64 2.28
N LEU A 5 -14.81 17.66 3.20
CA LEU A 5 -13.99 17.69 4.42
C LEU A 5 -12.50 17.68 4.10
N CYS A 6 -12.06 16.85 3.14
CA CYS A 6 -10.66 16.83 2.72
C CYS A 6 -10.26 18.12 2.00
N LEU A 7 -11.16 18.73 1.23
CA LEU A 7 -10.89 19.99 0.54
C LEU A 7 -10.65 21.14 1.53
N SER A 8 -11.40 21.20 2.63
CA SER A 8 -11.21 22.21 3.67
C SER A 8 -9.88 22.09 4.41
N GLN A 9 -9.24 20.93 4.38
CA GLN A 9 -7.96 20.63 5.01
C GLN A 9 -6.84 20.38 3.98
N ALA A 10 -7.09 20.62 2.69
CA ALA A 10 -6.15 20.27 1.61
C ALA A 10 -4.79 20.98 1.76
N GLU A 11 -4.79 22.22 2.22
CA GLU A 11 -3.58 22.98 2.48
C GLU A 11 -2.73 22.33 3.60
N TRP A 12 -3.36 21.94 4.70
CA TRP A 12 -2.67 21.25 5.80
C TRP A 12 -2.07 19.92 5.33
N PHE A 13 -2.84 19.12 4.58
CA PHE A 13 -2.35 17.87 4.01
C PHE A 13 -1.20 18.11 3.03
N THR A 14 -1.29 19.13 2.16
CA THR A 14 -0.22 19.48 1.24
C THR A 14 1.06 19.82 2.01
N ASN A 15 0.98 20.67 3.01
CA ASN A 15 2.13 21.04 3.84
C ASN A 15 2.73 19.82 4.57
N LEU A 16 1.89 18.93 5.08
CA LEU A 16 2.34 17.68 5.70
C LEU A 16 3.10 16.79 4.69
N LEU A 17 2.62 16.67 3.46
CA LEU A 17 3.28 15.88 2.42
C LEU A 17 4.60 16.54 1.99
N LEU A 18 4.63 17.86 1.81
CA LEU A 18 5.84 18.59 1.43
C LEU A 18 6.92 18.57 2.52
N SER A 19 6.56 18.42 3.79
CA SER A 19 7.51 18.34 4.91
C SER A 19 8.53 17.19 4.80
N ARG A 20 8.24 16.17 3.99
CA ARG A 20 9.18 15.06 3.74
C ARG A 20 10.17 15.35 2.62
N GLY A 21 9.96 16.40 1.86
CA GLY A 21 10.78 16.82 0.74
C GLY A 21 11.76 17.96 1.06
N GLU A 22 12.27 18.05 2.29
CA GLU A 22 13.14 19.16 2.77
C GLU A 22 14.39 19.40 1.89
N ASN A 23 14.84 18.38 1.15
CA ASN A 23 16.01 18.47 0.26
C ASN A 23 15.68 19.00 -1.15
N PHE A 24 14.42 19.35 -1.43
CA PHE A 24 13.97 19.81 -2.74
C PHE A 24 13.40 21.22 -2.66
N SER A 25 13.68 22.02 -3.70
CA SER A 25 13.02 23.31 -3.89
C SER A 25 11.73 23.10 -4.65
N PHE A 26 10.60 23.30 -3.98
CA PHE A 26 9.29 23.14 -4.59
C PHE A 26 8.89 24.38 -5.39
N VAL A 27 8.41 24.16 -6.60
CA VAL A 27 7.88 25.21 -7.48
C VAL A 27 6.54 24.74 -8.07
N TYR A 28 5.66 25.70 -8.33
CA TYR A 28 4.51 25.47 -9.19
C TYR A 28 4.75 26.19 -10.52
N ILE A 29 4.61 25.45 -11.61
CA ILE A 29 4.91 25.93 -12.96
C ILE A 29 3.71 26.70 -13.52
N ALA A 30 2.50 26.26 -13.18
CA ALA A 30 1.26 26.89 -13.59
C ALA A 30 0.39 27.28 -12.38
N PRO A 31 -0.33 28.42 -12.42
CA PRO A 31 -1.22 28.83 -11.32
C PRO A 31 -2.30 27.80 -10.98
N ALA A 32 -2.78 27.05 -11.99
CA ALA A 32 -3.78 25.99 -11.79
C ALA A 32 -3.22 24.74 -11.09
N GLU A 33 -1.91 24.55 -11.04
CA GLU A 33 -1.25 23.36 -10.49
C GLU A 33 -1.57 23.14 -9.00
N LEU A 34 -1.53 24.22 -8.23
CA LEU A 34 -1.84 24.17 -6.80
C LEU A 34 -3.31 23.78 -6.56
N MET A 35 -4.23 24.35 -7.33
CA MET A 35 -5.65 24.03 -7.26
C MET A 35 -5.90 22.55 -7.62
N MET A 36 -5.28 22.05 -8.70
CA MET A 36 -5.38 20.65 -9.09
C MET A 36 -4.80 19.71 -8.05
N THR A 37 -3.73 20.10 -7.37
CA THR A 37 -3.14 19.36 -6.25
C THR A 37 -4.14 19.24 -5.10
N TYR A 38 -4.81 20.32 -4.70
CA TYR A 38 -5.83 20.31 -3.65
C TYR A 38 -7.03 19.41 -4.02
N VAL A 39 -7.50 19.51 -5.27
CA VAL A 39 -8.57 18.65 -5.78
C VAL A 39 -8.14 17.18 -5.73
N ARG A 40 -6.93 16.85 -6.16
CA ARG A 40 -6.42 15.47 -6.16
C ARG A 40 -6.30 14.91 -4.74
N ILE A 41 -5.72 15.65 -3.80
CA ILE A 41 -5.64 15.27 -2.39
C ILE A 41 -7.04 15.02 -1.83
N SER A 42 -7.98 15.91 -2.12
CA SER A 42 -9.35 15.83 -1.62
C SER A 42 -10.12 14.65 -2.20
N LEU A 43 -9.93 14.34 -3.48
CA LEU A 43 -10.55 13.18 -4.12
C LEU A 43 -9.99 11.88 -3.53
N VAL A 44 -8.67 11.74 -3.45
CA VAL A 44 -8.03 10.53 -2.90
C VAL A 44 -8.36 10.37 -1.42
N GLY A 45 -8.22 11.42 -0.61
CA GLY A 45 -8.57 11.40 0.80
C GLY A 45 -10.06 11.08 1.01
N GLY A 46 -10.95 11.65 0.20
CA GLY A 46 -12.38 11.35 0.22
C GLY A 46 -12.68 9.90 -0.11
N VAL A 47 -12.01 9.31 -1.09
CA VAL A 47 -12.13 7.89 -1.43
C VAL A 47 -11.64 7.01 -0.28
N VAL A 48 -10.47 7.30 0.29
CA VAL A 48 -9.92 6.55 1.43
C VAL A 48 -10.87 6.57 2.63
N ILE A 49 -11.49 7.71 2.94
CA ILE A 49 -12.46 7.84 4.03
C ILE A 49 -13.75 7.05 3.74
N ILE A 50 -14.16 6.98 2.48
CA ILE A 50 -15.39 6.29 2.08
C ILE A 50 -15.21 4.77 1.97
N ILE A 51 -13.99 4.27 1.71
CA ILE A 51 -13.71 2.83 1.60
C ILE A 51 -14.27 2.02 2.79
N PRO A 52 -14.04 2.36 4.05
CA PRO A 52 -14.59 1.62 5.20
C PRO A 52 -16.11 1.59 5.19
N VAL A 53 -16.74 2.69 4.78
CA VAL A 53 -18.22 2.80 4.69
C VAL A 53 -18.77 1.92 3.58
N ILE A 54 -18.11 1.89 2.42
CA ILE A 54 -18.47 1.00 1.30
C ILE A 54 -18.35 -0.46 1.73
N ILE A 55 -17.22 -0.83 2.31
CA ILE A 55 -16.96 -2.19 2.81
C ILE A 55 -18.00 -2.57 3.86
N TYR A 56 -18.35 -1.69 4.79
CA TYR A 56 -19.40 -1.91 5.79
C TYR A 56 -20.77 -2.17 5.14
N HIS A 57 -21.15 -1.42 4.11
CA HIS A 57 -22.44 -1.60 3.44
C HIS A 57 -22.50 -2.88 2.61
N ILE A 58 -21.42 -3.21 1.90
CA ILE A 58 -21.28 -4.49 1.20
C ILE A 58 -21.38 -5.64 2.20
N TRP A 59 -20.70 -5.53 3.33
CA TRP A 59 -20.75 -6.51 4.41
C TRP A 59 -22.17 -6.70 4.94
N ARG A 60 -22.84 -5.62 5.30
CA ARG A 60 -24.22 -5.66 5.82
C ARG A 60 -25.20 -6.28 4.83
N PHE A 61 -24.94 -6.15 3.55
CA PHE A 61 -25.73 -6.79 2.50
C PHE A 61 -25.47 -8.31 2.43
N LEU A 62 -24.24 -8.75 2.63
CA LEU A 62 -23.85 -10.16 2.58
C LEU A 62 -24.16 -10.91 3.89
N GLN A 63 -24.21 -10.21 5.01
CA GLN A 63 -24.39 -10.75 6.36
C GLN A 63 -25.58 -11.72 6.51
N PRO A 64 -26.77 -11.47 5.98
CA PRO A 64 -27.91 -12.40 6.14
C PRO A 64 -27.70 -13.76 5.48
N GLY A 65 -26.76 -13.87 4.52
CA GLY A 65 -26.42 -15.13 3.86
C GLY A 65 -25.37 -15.97 4.58
N LEU A 66 -24.73 -15.46 5.64
CA LEU A 66 -23.62 -16.14 6.34
C LEU A 66 -24.05 -16.68 7.71
N LYS A 67 -23.41 -17.81 8.12
CA LYS A 67 -23.58 -18.36 9.48
C LYS A 67 -22.91 -17.45 10.51
N ARG A 68 -23.40 -17.46 11.76
CA ARG A 68 -22.89 -16.59 12.85
C ARG A 68 -21.37 -16.70 13.09
N ALA A 69 -20.80 -17.88 12.95
CA ALA A 69 -19.36 -18.11 13.09
C ALA A 69 -18.56 -17.44 11.96
N GLU A 70 -19.08 -17.44 10.74
CA GLU A 70 -18.50 -16.80 9.56
C GLU A 70 -18.59 -15.28 9.65
N GLN A 71 -19.68 -14.75 10.21
CA GLN A 71 -19.88 -13.31 10.42
C GLN A 71 -18.79 -12.71 11.34
N MET A 72 -18.43 -13.40 12.41
CA MET A 72 -17.42 -12.91 13.36
C MET A 72 -16.01 -12.90 12.72
N GLY A 73 -15.70 -13.94 11.95
CA GLY A 73 -14.44 -14.00 11.19
C GLY A 73 -14.32 -12.89 10.15
N PHE A 74 -15.41 -12.58 9.46
CA PHE A 74 -15.40 -11.56 8.42
C PHE A 74 -15.28 -10.13 8.98
N ASN A 75 -15.94 -9.82 10.10
CA ASN A 75 -15.76 -8.54 10.78
C ASN A 75 -14.30 -8.31 11.21
N LEU A 76 -13.64 -9.36 11.69
CA LEU A 76 -12.22 -9.31 12.03
C LEU A 76 -11.35 -9.03 10.80
N ILE A 77 -11.63 -9.71 9.68
CA ILE A 77 -10.93 -9.53 8.41
C ILE A 77 -11.00 -8.07 7.94
N ILE A 78 -12.19 -7.48 7.93
CA ILE A 78 -12.37 -6.07 7.51
C ILE A 78 -11.62 -5.11 8.44
N THR A 79 -11.73 -5.30 9.75
CA THR A 79 -11.07 -4.41 10.72
C THR A 79 -9.55 -4.50 10.60
N VAL A 80 -9.03 -5.72 10.51
CA VAL A 80 -7.58 -5.96 10.36
C VAL A 80 -7.09 -5.44 9.00
N GLY A 81 -7.87 -5.62 7.92
CA GLY A 81 -7.54 -5.07 6.61
C GLY A 81 -7.41 -3.55 6.67
N LEU A 82 -8.43 -2.86 7.17
CA LEU A 82 -8.36 -1.40 7.28
C LEU A 82 -7.14 -0.93 8.09
N LEU A 83 -6.81 -1.62 9.17
CA LEU A 83 -5.61 -1.32 9.96
C LEU A 83 -4.33 -1.57 9.17
N LEU A 84 -4.25 -2.67 8.41
CA LEU A 84 -3.11 -2.98 7.55
C LEU A 84 -2.96 -1.97 6.42
N PHE A 85 -4.05 -1.54 5.80
CA PHE A 85 -4.01 -0.47 4.79
C PHE A 85 -3.43 0.83 5.37
N CYS A 86 -3.94 1.27 6.53
CA CYS A 86 -3.42 2.47 7.19
C CYS A 86 -1.95 2.30 7.59
N LEU A 87 -1.56 1.12 8.08
CA LEU A 87 -0.17 0.80 8.41
C LEU A 87 0.73 0.83 7.17
N GLY A 88 0.26 0.31 6.04
CA GLY A 88 0.97 0.35 4.76
C GLY A 88 1.18 1.76 4.23
N ALA A 89 0.14 2.59 4.28
CA ALA A 89 0.24 3.99 3.90
C ALA A 89 1.20 4.77 4.82
N LEU A 90 1.13 4.52 6.13
CA LEU A 90 2.05 5.11 7.11
C LEU A 90 3.49 4.64 6.89
N PHE A 91 3.69 3.35 6.65
CA PHE A 91 5.00 2.78 6.34
C PHE A 91 5.62 3.41 5.08
N ALA A 92 4.82 3.58 4.03
CA ALA A 92 5.25 4.28 2.82
C ALA A 92 5.69 5.71 3.13
N PHE A 93 4.87 6.45 3.88
CA PHE A 93 5.15 7.84 4.22
C PHE A 93 6.37 8.03 5.12
N THR A 94 6.55 7.14 6.12
CA THR A 94 7.61 7.30 7.15
C THR A 94 8.92 6.64 6.79
N ILE A 95 8.91 5.57 6.00
CA ILE A 95 10.10 4.75 5.71
C ILE A 95 10.45 4.79 4.21
N VAL A 96 9.49 4.43 3.34
CA VAL A 96 9.80 4.26 1.91
C VAL A 96 10.11 5.59 1.24
N LEU A 97 9.25 6.59 1.43
CA LEU A 97 9.43 7.91 0.80
C LEU A 97 10.73 8.60 1.22
N PRO A 98 11.13 8.69 2.51
CA PRO A 98 12.41 9.28 2.87
C PRO A 98 13.61 8.56 2.25
N ILE A 99 13.56 7.22 2.13
CA ILE A 99 14.63 6.45 1.49
C ILE A 99 14.72 6.79 -0.01
N LEU A 100 13.59 6.80 -0.72
CA LEU A 100 13.54 7.11 -2.15
C LEU A 100 13.94 8.57 -2.43
N LEU A 101 13.38 9.51 -1.68
CA LEU A 101 13.70 10.93 -1.83
C LEU A 101 15.16 11.22 -1.50
N GLY A 102 15.69 10.59 -0.45
CA GLY A 102 17.12 10.68 -0.10
C GLY A 102 18.03 10.09 -1.17
N PHE A 103 17.60 9.01 -1.83
CA PHE A 103 18.32 8.47 -2.98
C PHE A 103 18.32 9.45 -4.17
N PHE A 104 17.17 10.01 -4.55
CA PHE A 104 17.09 10.98 -5.64
C PHE A 104 17.84 12.28 -5.35
N ALA A 105 17.81 12.75 -4.10
CA ALA A 105 18.61 13.93 -3.70
C ALA A 105 20.13 13.69 -3.87
N ARG A 106 20.61 12.47 -3.61
CA ARG A 106 22.03 12.11 -3.79
C ARG A 106 22.47 11.98 -5.25
N LEU A 107 21.54 11.73 -6.20
CA LEU A 107 21.87 11.71 -7.62
C LEU A 107 22.30 13.09 -8.15
N ASN A 108 21.90 14.15 -7.46
CA ASN A 108 22.24 15.54 -7.81
C ASN A 108 23.57 16.00 -7.20
N THR A 109 24.58 15.15 -7.08
CA THR A 109 25.85 15.43 -6.39
C THR A 109 26.79 16.39 -7.10
N SER A 110 26.56 16.74 -8.35
CA SER A 110 27.45 17.63 -9.13
C SER A 110 27.28 19.13 -8.82
N GLY A 111 26.31 19.52 -7.99
CA GLY A 111 26.12 20.90 -7.53
C GLY A 111 25.77 21.95 -8.60
N THR A 112 25.77 21.54 -9.88
CA THR A 112 25.56 22.41 -11.03
C THR A 112 24.07 22.64 -11.37
N VAL A 113 23.16 21.80 -10.84
CA VAL A 113 21.73 21.90 -11.12
C VAL A 113 20.95 21.92 -9.80
N THR A 114 20.15 22.96 -9.58
CA THR A 114 19.18 22.99 -8.47
C THR A 114 17.98 22.10 -8.83
N ALA A 115 17.73 21.07 -8.02
CA ALA A 115 16.55 20.22 -8.22
C ALA A 115 15.28 21.00 -7.88
N MET A 116 14.63 21.54 -8.89
CA MET A 116 13.30 22.15 -8.77
C MET A 116 12.26 21.10 -9.08
N VAL A 117 11.40 20.79 -8.13
CA VAL A 117 10.36 19.76 -8.25
C VAL A 117 8.99 20.42 -8.24
N SER A 118 8.15 20.08 -9.23
CA SER A 118 6.77 20.53 -9.26
C SER A 118 6.00 19.98 -8.06
N VAL A 119 5.27 20.85 -7.36
CA VAL A 119 4.41 20.48 -6.21
C VAL A 119 3.42 19.39 -6.62
N GLN A 120 2.80 19.51 -7.80
CA GLN A 120 1.81 18.56 -8.30
C GLN A 120 2.42 17.18 -8.54
N GLU A 121 3.58 17.10 -9.18
CA GLU A 121 4.28 15.84 -9.46
C GLU A 121 4.71 15.15 -8.16
N TYR A 122 5.28 15.92 -7.25
CA TYR A 122 5.70 15.42 -5.95
C TYR A 122 4.53 14.85 -5.13
N VAL A 123 3.47 15.64 -4.96
CA VAL A 123 2.27 15.21 -4.21
C VAL A 123 1.62 14.00 -4.89
N SER A 124 1.58 13.97 -6.22
CA SER A 124 1.08 12.85 -6.98
C SER A 124 1.88 11.57 -6.71
N TYR A 125 3.19 11.69 -6.70
CA TYR A 125 4.11 10.58 -6.41
C TYR A 125 3.92 10.05 -4.98
N VAL A 126 3.88 10.96 -3.99
CA VAL A 126 3.67 10.61 -2.57
C VAL A 126 2.35 9.87 -2.38
N ILE A 127 1.25 10.42 -2.87
CA ILE A 127 -0.09 9.83 -2.73
C ILE A 127 -0.15 8.46 -3.43
N SER A 128 0.37 8.34 -4.65
CA SER A 128 0.38 7.08 -5.37
C SER A 128 1.18 6.02 -4.63
N THR A 129 2.35 6.37 -4.11
CA THR A 129 3.18 5.46 -3.30
C THR A 129 2.44 5.01 -2.04
N MET A 130 1.81 5.92 -1.29
CA MET A 130 1.04 5.59 -0.09
C MET A 130 -0.13 4.66 -0.40
N LEU A 131 -0.88 4.90 -1.48
CA LEU A 131 -2.01 4.06 -1.90
C LEU A 131 -1.54 2.66 -2.30
N ILE A 132 -0.48 2.57 -3.09
CA ILE A 132 0.04 1.27 -3.56
C ILE A 132 0.54 0.45 -2.37
N PHE A 133 1.29 1.04 -1.45
CA PHE A 133 1.72 0.34 -0.23
C PHE A 133 0.55 -0.02 0.68
N GLY A 134 -0.47 0.84 0.80
CA GLY A 134 -1.70 0.53 1.51
C GLY A 134 -2.34 -0.76 0.98
N VAL A 135 -2.51 -0.85 -0.34
CA VAL A 135 -3.07 -2.05 -1.00
C VAL A 135 -2.16 -3.28 -0.86
N ILE A 136 -0.84 -3.11 -0.96
CA ILE A 136 0.11 -4.23 -0.82
C ILE A 136 0.11 -4.78 0.61
N PHE A 137 -0.09 -3.94 1.61
CA PHE A 137 -0.20 -4.37 3.00
C PHE A 137 -1.47 -5.21 3.28
N GLU A 138 -2.43 -5.25 2.36
CA GLU A 138 -3.54 -6.21 2.40
C GLU A 138 -3.11 -7.66 2.04
N THR A 139 -1.91 -7.85 1.46
CA THR A 139 -1.41 -9.17 1.06
C THR A 139 -1.49 -10.22 2.16
N PRO A 140 -1.14 -9.96 3.45
CA PRO A 140 -1.25 -10.94 4.52
C PRO A 140 -2.67 -11.46 4.70
N ILE A 141 -3.65 -10.56 4.69
CA ILE A 141 -5.05 -10.92 4.91
C ILE A 141 -5.65 -11.65 3.71
N VAL A 142 -5.28 -11.22 2.50
CA VAL A 142 -5.69 -11.90 1.26
C VAL A 142 -5.14 -13.32 1.23
N LEU A 143 -3.86 -13.53 1.59
CA LEU A 143 -3.26 -14.87 1.65
C LEU A 143 -3.90 -15.73 2.74
N VAL A 144 -4.20 -15.17 3.91
CA VAL A 144 -4.91 -15.87 4.99
C VAL A 144 -6.30 -16.30 4.52
N ALA A 145 -7.05 -15.41 3.88
CA ALA A 145 -8.38 -15.71 3.35
C ALA A 145 -8.32 -16.82 2.28
N LEU A 146 -7.44 -16.70 1.29
CA LEU A 146 -7.27 -17.69 0.21
C LEU A 146 -6.80 -19.07 0.73
N THR A 147 -5.92 -19.07 1.74
CA THR A 147 -5.46 -20.29 2.40
C THR A 147 -6.60 -20.93 3.21
N GLY A 148 -7.40 -20.11 3.91
CA GLY A 148 -8.56 -20.56 4.68
C GLY A 148 -9.60 -21.28 3.83
N VAL A 149 -9.88 -20.76 2.63
CA VAL A 149 -10.79 -21.39 1.65
C VAL A 149 -10.15 -22.59 0.93
N GLY A 150 -8.83 -22.77 1.03
CA GLY A 150 -8.10 -23.86 0.38
C GLY A 150 -7.67 -23.60 -1.07
N LEU A 151 -7.87 -22.36 -1.58
CA LEU A 151 -7.48 -21.98 -2.93
C LEU A 151 -5.97 -21.86 -3.10
N VAL A 152 -5.25 -21.51 -2.04
CA VAL A 152 -3.81 -21.30 -2.06
C VAL A 152 -3.14 -22.10 -0.95
N LYS A 153 -2.09 -22.86 -1.30
CA LYS A 153 -1.26 -23.58 -0.33
C LYS A 153 0.04 -22.76 -0.09
N PRO A 154 0.39 -22.40 1.16
CA PRO A 154 1.62 -21.66 1.47
C PRO A 154 2.89 -22.35 0.96
N LYS A 155 2.92 -23.69 0.93
CA LYS A 155 4.03 -24.48 0.37
C LYS A 155 4.21 -24.23 -1.14
N THR A 156 3.11 -24.13 -1.89
CA THR A 156 3.14 -23.84 -3.34
C THR A 156 3.71 -22.46 -3.62
N LEU A 157 3.33 -21.45 -2.81
CA LEU A 157 3.88 -20.10 -2.92
C LEU A 157 5.39 -20.07 -2.64
N GLN A 158 5.85 -20.80 -1.65
CA GLN A 158 7.29 -20.92 -1.37
C GLN A 158 8.04 -21.64 -2.49
N LYS A 159 7.49 -22.72 -3.04
CA LYS A 159 8.11 -23.44 -4.17
C LYS A 159 8.22 -22.55 -5.42
N ASN A 160 7.25 -21.67 -5.61
CA ASN A 160 7.15 -20.78 -6.76
C ASN A 160 7.61 -19.34 -6.44
N PHE A 161 8.43 -19.14 -5.40
CA PHE A 161 8.86 -17.84 -4.91
C PHE A 161 9.48 -16.96 -6.01
N LYS A 162 10.18 -17.55 -6.98
CA LYS A 162 10.75 -16.85 -8.14
C LYS A 162 9.72 -16.01 -8.93
N TYR A 163 8.49 -16.53 -9.09
CA TYR A 163 7.42 -15.78 -9.79
C TYR A 163 6.87 -14.66 -8.93
N VAL A 164 6.82 -14.86 -7.62
CA VAL A 164 6.41 -13.81 -6.68
C VAL A 164 7.43 -12.67 -6.68
N VAL A 165 8.73 -12.98 -6.65
CA VAL A 165 9.79 -11.97 -6.76
C VAL A 165 9.65 -11.19 -8.07
N LEU A 166 9.36 -11.87 -9.19
CA LEU A 166 9.13 -11.20 -10.47
C LEU A 166 7.94 -10.23 -10.40
N ILE A 167 6.82 -10.64 -9.82
CA ILE A 167 5.64 -9.78 -9.64
C ILE A 167 5.98 -8.58 -8.74
N ILE A 168 6.69 -8.81 -7.64
CA ILE A 168 7.13 -7.73 -6.74
C ILE A 168 8.02 -6.73 -7.48
N LEU A 169 8.96 -7.19 -8.31
CA LEU A 169 9.82 -6.33 -9.10
C LEU A 169 9.02 -5.53 -10.13
N ILE A 170 8.01 -6.13 -10.77
CA ILE A 170 7.12 -5.40 -11.69
C ILE A 170 6.34 -4.31 -10.94
N VAL A 171 5.78 -4.63 -9.78
CA VAL A 171 5.07 -3.66 -8.93
C VAL A 171 6.02 -2.53 -8.49
N ALA A 172 7.23 -2.87 -8.05
CA ALA A 172 8.24 -1.89 -7.69
C ALA A 172 8.60 -0.96 -8.86
N ALA A 173 8.72 -1.51 -10.09
CA ALA A 173 8.99 -0.72 -11.29
C ALA A 173 7.85 0.24 -11.67
N VAL A 174 6.61 -0.06 -11.28
CA VAL A 174 5.47 0.86 -11.48
C VAL A 174 5.51 2.03 -10.49
N ILE A 175 6.02 1.78 -9.28
CA ILE A 175 6.11 2.79 -8.20
C ILE A 175 7.29 3.73 -8.42
N THR A 176 8.43 3.18 -8.87
CA THR A 176 9.69 3.93 -8.97
C THR A 176 9.98 4.35 -10.40
N PRO A 177 10.73 5.43 -10.62
CA PRO A 177 11.34 5.72 -11.91
C PRO A 177 12.14 4.50 -12.41
N PRO A 178 12.38 4.38 -13.73
CA PRO A 178 13.01 3.22 -14.34
C PRO A 178 14.51 3.15 -14.04
N ASP A 179 14.86 2.94 -12.76
CA ASP A 179 16.22 2.65 -12.30
C ASP A 179 16.24 1.43 -11.35
N VAL A 180 17.28 0.63 -11.48
CA VAL A 180 17.43 -0.64 -10.75
C VAL A 180 17.58 -0.41 -9.24
N THR A 181 18.20 0.67 -8.83
CA THR A 181 18.53 0.92 -7.42
C THR A 181 17.25 1.26 -6.62
N SER A 182 16.44 2.20 -7.10
CA SER A 182 15.18 2.54 -6.44
C SER A 182 14.18 1.38 -6.49
N GLN A 183 14.15 0.63 -7.60
CA GLN A 183 13.33 -0.58 -7.75
C GLN A 183 13.68 -1.63 -6.69
N VAL A 184 14.96 -1.92 -6.48
CA VAL A 184 15.41 -2.87 -5.45
C VAL A 184 15.10 -2.37 -4.04
N LEU A 185 15.29 -1.07 -3.77
CA LEU A 185 14.96 -0.46 -2.47
C LEU A 185 13.49 -0.64 -2.10
N VAL A 186 12.59 -0.53 -3.07
CA VAL A 186 11.15 -0.77 -2.86
C VAL A 186 10.83 -2.25 -2.79
N ALA A 187 11.48 -3.10 -3.59
CA ALA A 187 11.20 -4.53 -3.61
C ALA A 187 11.55 -5.25 -2.30
N ILE A 188 12.59 -4.82 -1.59
CA ILE A 188 13.03 -5.44 -0.32
C ILE A 188 11.90 -5.45 0.73
N PRO A 189 11.29 -4.33 1.13
CA PRO A 189 10.21 -4.35 2.11
C PRO A 189 8.99 -5.15 1.63
N LEU A 190 8.70 -5.15 0.32
CA LEU A 190 7.59 -5.95 -0.23
C LEU A 190 7.87 -7.44 -0.13
N MET A 191 9.10 -7.89 -0.39
CA MET A 191 9.51 -9.29 -0.20
C MET A 191 9.40 -9.72 1.26
N ILE A 192 9.84 -8.88 2.19
CA ILE A 192 9.74 -9.14 3.64
C ILE A 192 8.27 -9.30 4.05
N LEU A 193 7.40 -8.39 3.62
CA LEU A 193 5.96 -8.44 3.90
C LEU A 193 5.32 -9.72 3.36
N PHE A 194 5.63 -10.07 2.10
CA PHE A 194 5.11 -11.29 1.49
C PHE A 194 5.58 -12.55 2.23
N TYR A 195 6.85 -12.61 2.60
CA TYR A 195 7.40 -13.74 3.35
C TYR A 195 6.77 -13.86 4.75
N ALA A 196 6.60 -12.73 5.44
CA ALA A 196 5.89 -12.67 6.71
C ALA A 196 4.44 -13.18 6.58
N SER A 197 3.77 -12.85 5.47
CA SER A 197 2.40 -13.33 5.16
C SER A 197 2.34 -14.86 5.03
N ILE A 198 3.32 -15.46 4.37
CA ILE A 198 3.42 -16.93 4.25
C ILE A 198 3.64 -17.57 5.62
N ILE A 199 4.50 -16.99 6.45
CA ILE A 199 4.73 -17.49 7.83
C ILE A 199 3.45 -17.43 8.63
N LEU A 200 2.73 -16.31 8.56
CA LEU A 200 1.45 -16.12 9.23
C LEU A 200 0.42 -17.19 8.82
N CYS A 201 0.29 -17.45 7.52
CA CYS A 201 -0.59 -18.51 7.00
C CYS A 201 -0.21 -19.88 7.55
N LYS A 202 1.09 -20.22 7.60
CA LYS A 202 1.57 -21.50 8.15
C LYS A 202 1.24 -21.66 9.64
N ILE A 203 1.37 -20.57 10.42
CA ILE A 203 1.06 -20.60 11.86
C ILE A 203 -0.44 -20.80 12.07
N LEU A 204 -1.27 -20.01 11.37
CA LEU A 204 -2.73 -20.02 11.54
C LEU A 204 -3.37 -21.34 11.07
N PHE A 205 -2.88 -21.92 9.98
CA PHE A 205 -3.47 -23.12 9.36
C PHE A 205 -2.63 -24.39 9.56
N ARG A 206 -1.75 -24.44 10.56
CA ARG A 206 -0.83 -25.56 10.82
C ARG A 206 -1.53 -26.91 10.86
N ARG A 207 -2.66 -27.03 11.55
CA ARG A 207 -3.44 -28.29 11.67
C ARG A 207 -4.06 -28.68 10.34
N LYS A 208 -4.76 -27.76 9.66
CA LYS A 208 -5.41 -28.03 8.38
C LYS A 208 -4.41 -28.41 7.27
N LEU A 209 -3.20 -27.83 7.32
CA LEU A 209 -2.14 -28.15 6.36
C LEU A 209 -1.51 -29.53 6.63
N ALA A 210 -1.43 -29.98 7.89
CA ALA A 210 -0.95 -31.32 8.24
C ALA A 210 -1.94 -32.41 7.77
N GLU A 211 -3.24 -32.23 8.02
CA GLU A 211 -4.29 -33.16 7.55
C GLU A 211 -4.29 -33.29 6.02
N GLN A 212 -4.09 -32.20 5.28
CA GLN A 212 -4.02 -32.25 3.79
C GLN A 212 -2.75 -32.93 3.24
N GLU A 213 -1.73 -33.11 4.05
CA GLU A 213 -0.50 -33.83 3.66
C GLU A 213 -0.64 -35.34 3.90
N GLU A 214 -1.32 -35.73 4.98
CA GLU A 214 -1.64 -37.15 5.26
C GLU A 214 -2.60 -37.75 4.22
N ASP A 215 -3.49 -36.94 3.64
CA ASP A 215 -4.44 -37.42 2.59
C ASP A 215 -3.77 -37.58 1.21
N LEU A 216 -2.51 -37.21 1.02
CA LEU A 216 -1.79 -37.25 -0.27
C LEU A 216 -0.67 -38.29 -0.34
N ASP A 217 -0.32 -38.91 0.80
CA ASP A 217 0.60 -40.05 0.94
C ASP A 217 -0.17 -41.37 1.02
#